data_91b2797ec19c2179bb2ec2588ee139b8
#
_entry.id   91b2797ec19c2179bb2ec2588ee139b8
#
_cell.length_a   1.000
_cell.length_b   1.000
_cell.length_c   1.000
_cell.angle_alpha   90.00
_cell.angle_beta   90.00
_cell.angle_gamma   90.00
#
_symmetry.space_group_name_H-M   'P 1'
#
loop_
_entity.id
_entity.type
_entity.pdbx_description
1 polymer ?
#
loop_
_entity_poly.entity_id
_entity_poly.type
_entity_poly.pdbx_seq_one_letter_code
_entity_poly.pdbx_strand_id
1 'polypeptide(L)'
;MKKLRLFVLFFLMAIIFSACQSNEVKKSIITNFNADFTASKGDFSAGGSITANDGQTELVFNKPQTVDGLKIGNDGGEISIEIDDLTSTADEAYLPNDNLLQLIHCVATEICDGREILYQKNNESDTYILETSNGKCTYSVDKNGYILSAQINSKNFRIDFSNQYELG
;
A
#
# COMPACT_ATOMS: atom_id res chain seq x y z
N MET A 1 36.53 14.10 46.10
CA MET A 1 36.15 12.72 45.77
C MET A 1 34.62 12.56 45.48
N LYS A 2 33.70 13.18 46.22
CA LYS A 2 32.24 13.06 45.94
C LYS A 2 31.83 13.67 44.60
N LYS A 3 32.38 14.81 44.19
CA LYS A 3 32.08 15.45 42.88
C LYS A 3 32.51 14.64 41.67
N LEU A 4 33.66 13.94 41.79
CA LEU A 4 34.17 13.08 40.71
C LEU A 4 33.28 11.85 40.49
N ARG A 5 32.72 11.26 41.56
CA ARG A 5 31.78 10.12 41.46
C ARG A 5 30.47 10.52 40.81
N LEU A 6 29.98 11.74 41.09
CA LEU A 6 28.75 12.25 40.46
C LEU A 6 28.95 12.47 38.96
N PHE A 7 30.13 12.96 38.55
CA PHE A 7 30.44 13.19 37.13
C PHE A 7 30.55 11.88 36.33
N VAL A 8 31.15 10.85 36.93
CA VAL A 8 31.26 9.52 36.32
C VAL A 8 29.87 8.86 36.19
N LEU A 9 28.99 9.05 37.18
CA LEU A 9 27.64 8.50 37.13
C LEU A 9 26.78 9.18 36.02
N PHE A 10 26.96 10.49 35.83
CA PHE A 10 26.25 11.25 34.78
C PHE A 10 26.75 10.86 33.38
N PHE A 11 28.05 10.61 33.24
CA PHE A 11 28.66 10.17 31.99
C PHE A 11 28.25 8.73 31.62
N LEU A 12 28.12 7.83 32.61
CA LEU A 12 27.59 6.50 32.40
C LEU A 12 26.11 6.49 31.98
N MET A 13 25.28 7.36 32.57
CA MET A 13 23.90 7.52 32.16
C MET A 13 23.76 8.06 30.72
N ALA A 14 24.60 9.00 30.31
CA ALA A 14 24.60 9.55 28.96
C ALA A 14 24.93 8.48 27.89
N ILE A 15 25.80 7.52 28.21
CA ILE A 15 26.15 6.42 27.29
C ILE A 15 25.01 5.43 27.13
N ILE A 16 24.20 5.19 28.17
CA ILE A 16 23.07 4.28 28.12
C ILE A 16 21.93 4.83 27.23
N PHE A 17 21.74 6.15 27.21
CA PHE A 17 20.74 6.79 26.35
C PHE A 17 21.15 6.87 24.87
N SER A 18 22.44 6.75 24.56
CA SER A 18 22.93 6.76 23.16
C SER A 18 22.86 5.40 22.46
N ALA A 19 22.59 4.32 23.20
CA ALA A 19 22.65 2.94 22.68
C ALA A 19 21.33 2.43 22.07
N CYS A 20 20.25 3.25 22.05
CA CYS A 20 18.95 2.84 21.50
C CYS A 20 18.54 3.64 20.26
N GLN A 21 19.47 4.02 19.39
CA GLN A 21 19.12 4.29 17.99
C GLN A 21 19.41 3.03 17.19
N SER A 22 18.45 2.10 17.19
CA SER A 22 18.41 1.12 16.11
C SER A 22 18.17 1.90 14.82
N ASN A 23 19.20 2.06 13.99
CA ASN A 23 19.02 2.39 12.59
C ASN A 23 18.27 1.19 11.97
N GLU A 24 16.96 1.14 12.15
CA GLU A 24 16.14 0.25 11.35
C GLU A 24 16.28 0.75 9.91
N VAL A 25 16.95 -0.03 9.09
CA VAL A 25 16.98 0.20 7.64
C VAL A 25 15.52 0.17 7.21
N LYS A 26 15.00 1.35 6.85
CA LYS A 26 13.63 1.46 6.33
C LYS A 26 13.57 0.56 5.09
N LYS A 27 12.71 -0.44 5.16
CA LYS A 27 12.57 -1.41 4.09
C LYS A 27 12.01 -0.69 2.87
N SER A 28 12.64 -0.85 1.72
CA SER A 28 12.09 -0.34 0.47
C SER A 28 10.84 -1.15 0.14
N ILE A 29 9.71 -0.48 0.03
CA ILE A 29 8.47 -1.10 -0.47
C ILE A 29 8.53 -1.03 -1.99
N ILE A 30 8.18 -2.15 -2.63
CA ILE A 30 8.14 -2.23 -4.09
C ILE A 30 6.86 -1.53 -4.57
N THR A 31 7.04 -0.50 -5.39
CA THR A 31 5.98 0.39 -5.89
C THR A 31 5.58 0.11 -7.32
N ASN A 32 6.55 -0.39 -8.10
CA ASN A 32 6.37 -0.74 -9.51
C ASN A 32 6.28 -2.27 -9.59
N PHE A 33 5.07 -2.80 -9.75
CA PHE A 33 4.85 -4.24 -9.69
C PHE A 33 3.67 -4.69 -10.57
N ASN A 34 3.71 -5.97 -10.93
CA ASN A 34 2.53 -6.74 -11.34
C ASN A 34 2.13 -7.69 -10.22
N ALA A 35 0.83 -7.93 -10.07
CA ALA A 35 0.28 -8.88 -9.11
C ALA A 35 -1.07 -9.41 -9.56
N ASP A 36 -1.47 -10.55 -9.04
CA ASP A 36 -2.89 -10.92 -8.95
C ASP A 36 -3.49 -10.25 -7.73
N PHE A 37 -4.74 -9.82 -7.81
CA PHE A 37 -5.44 -9.23 -6.68
C PHE A 37 -6.82 -9.85 -6.44
N THR A 38 -7.26 -9.78 -5.19
CA THR A 38 -8.66 -9.96 -4.79
C THR A 38 -9.03 -8.77 -3.90
N ALA A 39 -10.03 -8.01 -4.30
CA ALA A 39 -10.49 -6.83 -3.57
C ALA A 39 -11.97 -6.97 -3.19
N SER A 40 -12.33 -6.42 -2.03
CA SER A 40 -13.71 -6.38 -1.56
C SER A 40 -14.06 -5.01 -0.99
N LYS A 41 -15.32 -4.59 -1.18
CA LYS A 41 -15.91 -3.39 -0.57
C LYS A 41 -17.34 -3.72 -0.17
N GLY A 42 -17.58 -3.84 1.15
CA GLY A 42 -18.85 -4.39 1.63
C GLY A 42 -19.08 -5.81 1.13
N ASP A 43 -20.24 -6.06 0.56
CA ASP A 43 -20.63 -7.37 0.01
C ASP A 43 -20.12 -7.61 -1.43
N PHE A 44 -19.56 -6.58 -2.07
CA PHE A 44 -19.02 -6.72 -3.42
C PHE A 44 -17.56 -7.19 -3.37
N SER A 45 -17.20 -8.12 -4.25
CA SER A 45 -15.82 -8.53 -4.44
C SER A 45 -15.46 -8.64 -5.93
N ALA A 46 -14.20 -8.34 -6.24
CA ALA A 46 -13.63 -8.44 -7.57
C ALA A 46 -12.22 -9.00 -7.48
N GLY A 47 -11.74 -9.58 -8.58
CA GLY A 47 -10.38 -10.09 -8.69
C GLY A 47 -9.87 -10.02 -10.12
N GLY A 48 -8.57 -10.12 -10.27
CA GLY A 48 -7.90 -10.02 -11.55
C GLY A 48 -6.41 -9.81 -11.40
N SER A 49 -5.79 -9.16 -12.36
CA SER A 49 -4.40 -8.72 -12.28
C SER A 49 -4.32 -7.19 -12.23
N ILE A 50 -3.27 -6.71 -11.57
CA ILE A 50 -2.94 -5.29 -11.45
C ILE A 50 -1.50 -5.05 -11.92
N THR A 51 -1.31 -4.02 -12.70
CA THR A 51 -0.02 -3.38 -12.97
C THR A 51 -0.01 -2.03 -12.29
N ALA A 52 0.95 -1.80 -11.37
CA ALA A 52 1.22 -0.50 -10.78
C ALA A 52 2.58 -0.02 -11.24
N ASN A 53 2.66 1.17 -11.82
CA ASN A 53 3.90 1.74 -12.33
C ASN A 53 3.84 3.26 -12.31
N ASP A 54 4.83 3.90 -11.63
CA ASP A 54 5.01 5.35 -11.58
C ASP A 54 3.73 6.16 -11.28
N GLY A 55 2.94 5.67 -10.32
CA GLY A 55 1.70 6.33 -9.90
C GLY A 55 0.49 6.03 -10.79
N GLN A 56 0.63 5.19 -11.78
CA GLN A 56 -0.46 4.70 -12.63
C GLN A 56 -0.86 3.27 -12.23
N THR A 57 -2.09 2.91 -12.50
CA THR A 57 -2.57 1.54 -12.32
C THR A 57 -3.35 1.07 -13.53
N GLU A 58 -3.15 -0.19 -13.91
CA GLU A 58 -3.98 -0.91 -14.87
C GLU A 58 -4.52 -2.17 -14.20
N LEU A 59 -5.83 -2.34 -14.26
CA LEU A 59 -6.55 -3.50 -13.72
C LEU A 59 -7.13 -4.31 -14.88
N VAL A 60 -6.94 -5.63 -14.85
CA VAL A 60 -7.63 -6.55 -15.76
C VAL A 60 -8.44 -7.51 -14.91
N PHE A 61 -9.77 -7.40 -14.98
CA PHE A 61 -10.67 -8.20 -14.16
C PHE A 61 -10.90 -9.59 -14.75
N ASN A 62 -10.99 -10.59 -13.87
CA ASN A 62 -11.40 -11.95 -14.19
C ASN A 62 -12.53 -12.46 -13.27
N LYS A 63 -12.93 -11.66 -12.28
CA LYS A 63 -14.03 -11.92 -11.34
C LYS A 63 -14.73 -10.63 -10.95
N PRO A 64 -16.07 -10.65 -10.79
CA PRO A 64 -16.98 -11.75 -11.18
C PRO A 64 -16.99 -11.95 -12.70
N GLN A 65 -17.55 -13.05 -13.18
CA GLN A 65 -17.60 -13.38 -14.61
C GLN A 65 -18.28 -12.30 -15.49
N THR A 66 -19.13 -11.48 -14.90
CA THR A 66 -19.82 -10.37 -15.59
C THR A 66 -18.89 -9.23 -16.03
N VAL A 67 -17.66 -9.18 -15.50
CA VAL A 67 -16.64 -8.18 -15.85
C VAL A 67 -15.33 -8.85 -16.31
N ASP A 68 -15.39 -10.12 -16.69
CA ASP A 68 -14.24 -10.85 -17.20
C ASP A 68 -13.71 -10.18 -18.48
N GLY A 69 -12.40 -9.91 -18.52
CA GLY A 69 -11.74 -9.21 -19.62
C GLY A 69 -11.86 -7.67 -19.56
N LEU A 70 -12.61 -7.10 -18.61
CA LEU A 70 -12.66 -5.64 -18.43
C LEU A 70 -11.29 -5.12 -17.97
N LYS A 71 -10.74 -4.16 -18.73
CA LYS A 71 -9.52 -3.43 -18.36
C LYS A 71 -9.86 -2.02 -17.92
N ILE A 72 -9.21 -1.56 -16.87
CA ILE A 72 -9.37 -0.19 -16.36
C ILE A 72 -8.00 0.36 -16.04
N GLY A 73 -7.62 1.44 -16.75
CA GLY A 73 -6.45 2.24 -16.44
C GLY A 73 -6.82 3.46 -15.60
N ASN A 74 -5.93 3.86 -14.69
CA ASN A 74 -6.04 5.10 -13.93
C ASN A 74 -4.65 5.73 -13.81
N ASP A 75 -4.50 6.97 -14.29
CA ASP A 75 -3.26 7.75 -14.23
C ASP A 75 -3.28 8.86 -13.17
N GLY A 76 -4.31 8.87 -12.30
CA GLY A 76 -4.52 9.89 -11.28
C GLY A 76 -5.33 11.11 -11.75
N GLY A 77 -5.93 11.04 -12.93
CA GLY A 77 -6.77 12.12 -13.49
C GLY A 77 -7.78 11.61 -14.50
N GLU A 78 -7.36 10.72 -15.37
CA GLU A 78 -8.20 10.09 -16.37
C GLU A 78 -8.33 8.58 -16.09
N ILE A 79 -9.54 8.08 -16.27
CA ILE A 79 -9.83 6.65 -16.24
C ILE A 79 -10.12 6.18 -17.66
N SER A 80 -9.36 5.19 -18.12
CA SER A 80 -9.61 4.46 -19.34
C SER A 80 -10.34 3.16 -19.04
N ILE A 81 -11.32 2.81 -19.85
CA ILE A 81 -12.11 1.58 -19.74
C ILE A 81 -12.07 0.89 -21.09
N GLU A 82 -11.64 -0.36 -21.09
CA GLU A 82 -11.60 -1.20 -22.29
C GLU A 82 -12.29 -2.54 -21.99
N ILE A 83 -13.19 -2.95 -22.87
CA ILE A 83 -13.82 -4.27 -22.88
C ILE A 83 -14.04 -4.70 -24.32
N ASP A 84 -13.56 -5.87 -24.70
CA ASP A 84 -13.51 -6.35 -26.09
C ASP A 84 -12.83 -5.29 -26.98
N ASP A 85 -13.55 -4.78 -28.00
CA ASP A 85 -13.05 -3.76 -28.93
C ASP A 85 -13.54 -2.34 -28.58
N LEU A 86 -14.19 -2.17 -27.40
CA LEU A 86 -14.75 -0.88 -26.96
C LEU A 86 -13.82 -0.22 -25.97
N THR A 87 -13.42 1.01 -26.28
CA THR A 87 -12.61 1.85 -25.38
C THR A 87 -13.35 3.16 -25.09
N SER A 88 -13.32 3.58 -23.83
CA SER A 88 -13.87 4.85 -23.36
C SER A 88 -12.95 5.46 -22.33
N THR A 89 -12.92 6.80 -22.24
CA THR A 89 -12.23 7.53 -21.19
C THR A 89 -13.19 8.43 -20.44
N ALA A 90 -12.88 8.69 -19.16
CA ALA A 90 -13.62 9.57 -18.29
C ALA A 90 -12.69 10.28 -17.32
N ASP A 91 -13.01 11.52 -16.97
CA ASP A 91 -12.33 12.20 -15.88
C ASP A 91 -12.66 11.49 -14.55
N GLU A 92 -11.63 11.21 -13.74
CA GLU A 92 -11.77 10.55 -12.45
C GLU A 92 -12.76 11.28 -11.52
N ALA A 93 -12.87 12.61 -11.63
CA ALA A 93 -13.78 13.44 -10.86
C ALA A 93 -15.27 13.09 -11.03
N TYR A 94 -15.65 12.39 -12.10
CA TYR A 94 -17.01 11.89 -12.28
C TYR A 94 -17.35 10.63 -11.51
N LEU A 95 -16.34 9.95 -10.95
CA LEU A 95 -16.57 8.78 -10.13
C LEU A 95 -16.77 9.16 -8.65
N PRO A 96 -17.60 8.42 -7.90
CA PRO A 96 -17.69 8.59 -6.46
C PRO A 96 -16.31 8.38 -5.81
N ASN A 97 -15.87 9.28 -4.94
CA ASN A 97 -14.53 9.28 -4.30
C ASN A 97 -14.18 8.02 -3.50
N ASP A 98 -15.12 7.12 -3.30
CA ASP A 98 -14.90 5.89 -2.54
C ASP A 98 -15.30 4.64 -3.33
N ASN A 99 -15.30 4.71 -4.67
CA ASN A 99 -15.53 3.53 -5.50
C ASN A 99 -14.35 2.54 -5.39
N LEU A 100 -14.59 1.27 -5.75
CA LEU A 100 -13.59 0.21 -5.62
C LEU A 100 -12.29 0.53 -6.39
N LEU A 101 -12.40 1.12 -7.59
CA LEU A 101 -11.25 1.42 -8.45
C LEU A 101 -10.32 2.45 -7.83
N GLN A 102 -10.89 3.55 -7.29
CA GLN A 102 -10.12 4.57 -6.59
C GLN A 102 -9.47 4.05 -5.31
N LEU A 103 -10.15 3.15 -4.57
CA LEU A 103 -9.57 2.54 -3.38
C LEU A 103 -8.40 1.62 -3.73
N ILE A 104 -8.49 0.86 -4.82
CA ILE A 104 -7.37 0.03 -5.33
C ILE A 104 -6.21 0.93 -5.79
N HIS A 105 -6.51 1.97 -6.59
CA HIS A 105 -5.50 2.93 -7.06
C HIS A 105 -4.79 3.62 -5.90
N CYS A 106 -5.53 4.14 -4.92
CA CYS A 106 -5.00 4.76 -3.70
C CYS A 106 -4.02 3.82 -2.96
N VAL A 107 -4.41 2.56 -2.76
CA VAL A 107 -3.53 1.57 -2.10
C VAL A 107 -2.29 1.29 -2.94
N ALA A 108 -2.40 1.17 -4.25
CA ALA A 108 -1.27 0.86 -5.11
C ALA A 108 -0.28 2.02 -5.25
N THR A 109 -0.72 3.27 -5.11
CA THR A 109 0.08 4.47 -5.41
C THR A 109 0.47 5.28 -4.17
N GLU A 110 -0.40 5.42 -3.16
CA GLU A 110 -0.12 6.26 -1.98
C GLU A 110 0.67 5.55 -0.87
N ILE A 111 0.71 4.21 -0.84
CA ILE A 111 1.42 3.44 0.21
C ILE A 111 2.92 3.76 0.27
N CYS A 112 3.47 4.37 -0.75
CA CYS A 112 4.90 4.49 -0.96
C CYS A 112 5.45 5.90 -0.79
N ASP A 113 4.67 6.85 -0.28
CA ASP A 113 5.09 8.25 -0.18
C ASP A 113 6.00 8.56 1.03
N GLY A 114 6.34 7.55 1.83
CA GLY A 114 7.29 7.68 2.92
C GLY A 114 6.73 8.21 4.23
N ARG A 115 5.42 8.38 4.34
CA ARG A 115 4.72 8.86 5.56
C ARG A 115 4.19 7.72 6.43
N GLU A 116 4.41 6.47 6.02
CA GLU A 116 3.95 5.29 6.73
C GLU A 116 4.60 5.15 8.11
N ILE A 117 3.82 4.68 9.07
CA ILE A 117 4.24 4.39 10.44
C ILE A 117 4.22 2.87 10.63
N LEU A 118 5.37 2.31 11.03
CA LEU A 118 5.44 0.89 11.41
C LEU A 118 4.56 0.68 12.65
N TYR A 119 3.55 -0.18 12.52
CA TYR A 119 2.60 -0.49 13.59
C TYR A 119 2.96 -1.80 14.31
N GLN A 120 3.34 -2.83 13.55
CA GLN A 120 3.67 -4.14 14.11
C GLN A 120 4.74 -4.82 13.27
N LYS A 121 5.75 -5.39 13.94
CA LYS A 121 6.81 -6.17 13.32
C LYS A 121 6.60 -7.64 13.64
N ASN A 122 6.57 -8.48 12.62
CA ASN A 122 6.45 -9.93 12.74
C ASN A 122 7.60 -10.64 12.01
N ASN A 123 7.72 -11.96 12.26
CA ASN A 123 8.78 -12.76 11.63
C ASN A 123 8.61 -12.90 10.10
N GLU A 124 7.40 -12.78 9.56
CA GLU A 124 7.10 -13.02 8.15
C GLU A 124 6.74 -11.74 7.40
N SER A 125 6.09 -10.78 8.08
CA SER A 125 5.65 -9.52 7.48
C SER A 125 5.66 -8.40 8.51
N ASP A 126 5.79 -7.18 8.04
CA ASP A 126 5.65 -5.95 8.82
C ASP A 126 4.32 -5.29 8.48
N THR A 127 3.63 -4.77 9.50
CA THR A 127 2.36 -4.05 9.33
C THR A 127 2.59 -2.56 9.50
N TYR A 128 2.09 -1.77 8.58
CA TYR A 128 2.21 -0.32 8.55
C TYR A 128 0.83 0.33 8.58
N ILE A 129 0.82 1.58 9.00
CA ILE A 129 -0.35 2.45 8.96
C ILE A 129 0.03 3.72 8.21
N LEU A 130 -0.85 4.16 7.33
CA LEU A 130 -0.72 5.39 6.55
C LEU A 130 -2.07 6.12 6.50
N GLU A 131 -2.06 7.45 6.64
CA GLU A 131 -3.20 8.28 6.29
C GLU A 131 -3.17 8.56 4.80
N THR A 132 -4.18 8.08 4.08
CA THR A 132 -4.36 8.25 2.64
C THR A 132 -5.48 9.26 2.36
N SER A 133 -5.63 9.65 1.10
CA SER A 133 -6.76 10.48 0.63
C SER A 133 -8.14 9.86 0.96
N ASN A 134 -8.20 8.53 1.06
CA ASN A 134 -9.41 7.76 1.37
C ASN A 134 -9.57 7.36 2.84
N GLY A 135 -8.66 7.84 3.72
CA GLY A 135 -8.66 7.56 5.15
C GLY A 135 -7.53 6.64 5.59
N LYS A 136 -7.58 6.21 6.84
CA LYS A 136 -6.54 5.38 7.43
C LYS A 136 -6.44 4.02 6.78
N CYS A 137 -5.32 3.77 6.11
CA CYS A 137 -4.97 2.49 5.51
C CYS A 137 -4.04 1.71 6.44
N THR A 138 -4.35 0.43 6.66
CA THR A 138 -3.46 -0.52 7.32
C THR A 138 -3.04 -1.55 6.29
N TYR A 139 -1.72 -1.78 6.12
CA TYR A 139 -1.22 -2.71 5.13
C TYR A 139 -0.06 -3.54 5.66
N SER A 140 0.13 -4.72 5.11
CA SER A 140 1.20 -5.64 5.44
C SER A 140 2.17 -5.80 4.28
N VAL A 141 3.46 -5.87 4.61
CA VAL A 141 4.56 -6.01 3.63
C VAL A 141 5.41 -7.20 4.02
N ASP A 142 5.74 -8.05 3.08
CA ASP A 142 6.61 -9.20 3.31
C ASP A 142 8.09 -8.78 3.48
N LYS A 143 9.00 -9.72 3.67
CA LYS A 143 10.44 -9.42 3.86
C LYS A 143 11.15 -8.90 2.61
N ASN A 144 10.57 -9.10 1.44
CA ASN A 144 11.13 -8.66 0.17
C ASN A 144 10.67 -7.27 -0.23
N GLY A 145 9.69 -6.68 0.49
CA GLY A 145 9.11 -5.38 0.17
C GLY A 145 7.79 -5.45 -0.59
N TYR A 146 7.25 -6.64 -0.83
CA TYR A 146 5.96 -6.81 -1.49
C TYR A 146 4.79 -6.55 -0.55
N ILE A 147 3.80 -5.81 -1.01
CA ILE A 147 2.57 -5.54 -0.27
C ILE A 147 1.69 -6.79 -0.34
N LEU A 148 1.44 -7.43 0.79
CA LEU A 148 0.62 -8.65 0.86
C LEU A 148 -0.87 -8.34 0.89
N SER A 149 -1.24 -7.33 1.66
CA SER A 149 -2.64 -6.91 1.79
C SER A 149 -2.74 -5.47 2.27
N ALA A 150 -3.87 -4.83 1.99
CA ALA A 150 -4.21 -3.52 2.54
C ALA A 150 -5.70 -3.44 2.87
N GLN A 151 -6.05 -2.58 3.85
CA GLN A 151 -7.43 -2.34 4.24
C GLN A 151 -7.66 -0.90 4.67
N ILE A 152 -8.83 -0.37 4.31
CA ILE A 152 -9.35 0.93 4.75
C ILE A 152 -10.67 0.66 5.47
N ASN A 153 -10.61 0.51 6.81
CA ASN A 153 -11.76 0.08 7.60
C ASN A 153 -12.95 1.05 7.51
N SER A 154 -12.70 2.36 7.44
CA SER A 154 -13.76 3.38 7.27
C SER A 154 -14.55 3.24 5.97
N LYS A 155 -13.99 2.54 4.98
CA LYS A 155 -14.61 2.29 3.66
C LYS A 155 -15.09 0.85 3.50
N ASN A 156 -14.93 0.01 4.53
CA ASN A 156 -15.19 -1.42 4.47
C ASN A 156 -14.50 -2.08 3.25
N PHE A 157 -13.24 -1.66 3.03
CA PHE A 157 -12.42 -2.05 1.89
C PHE A 157 -11.24 -2.90 2.32
N ARG A 158 -10.98 -3.97 1.57
CA ARG A 158 -9.79 -4.82 1.69
C ARG A 158 -9.32 -5.26 0.31
N ILE A 159 -8.01 -5.34 0.14
CA ILE A 159 -7.36 -5.95 -1.02
C ILE A 159 -6.24 -6.87 -0.54
N ASP A 160 -6.12 -8.04 -1.16
CA ASP A 160 -5.04 -8.99 -0.99
C ASP A 160 -4.33 -9.18 -2.33
N PHE A 161 -3.00 -9.23 -2.31
CA PHE A 161 -2.16 -9.41 -3.49
C PHE A 161 -1.43 -10.76 -3.44
N SER A 162 -1.21 -11.34 -4.60
CA SER A 162 -0.46 -12.60 -4.77
C SER A 162 0.30 -12.59 -6.09
N ASN A 163 1.21 -13.56 -6.28
CA ASN A 163 1.99 -13.71 -7.51
C ASN A 163 2.69 -12.42 -7.97
N GLN A 164 3.21 -11.64 -7.01
CA GLN A 164 3.81 -10.34 -7.30
C GLN A 164 5.20 -10.49 -7.90
N TYR A 165 5.53 -9.60 -8.84
CA TYR A 165 6.89 -9.39 -9.32
C TYR A 165 7.13 -7.91 -9.62
N GLU A 166 8.36 -7.46 -9.37
CA GLU A 166 8.81 -6.09 -9.61
C GLU A 166 8.94 -5.82 -11.10
N LEU A 167 8.52 -4.63 -11.53
CA LEU A 167 8.77 -4.12 -12.87
C LEU A 167 10.14 -3.45 -12.89
N GLY A 168 10.96 -3.81 -13.86
CA GLY A 168 12.32 -3.28 -14.04
C GLY A 168 12.36 -1.92 -14.73
#